data_442535cf748395ff6bd3e949625780ee
#
_entry.id   442535cf748395ff6bd3e949625780ee
#
_cell.length_a   1.000
_cell.length_b   1.000
_cell.length_c   1.000
_cell.angle_alpha   90.00
_cell.angle_beta   90.00
_cell.angle_gamma   90.00
#
_symmetry.space_group_name_H-M   'P 1'
#
loop_
_entity.id
_entity.type
_entity.pdbx_description
1 polymer ?
#
loop_
_entity_poly.entity_id
_entity_poly.type
_entity_poly.pdbx_seq_one_letter_code
_entity_poly.pdbx_strand_id
1 'polypeptide(L)'
;ASGTHVGLPEDQVGNSEVGHTTIGGGRVLQQDLARISSSINDTSFFRNQILNNICSYTAKNKTKIHLIGLCSNGGVHSHINHLIAILNLLKSYLITDVCIHLITDGRDTKPNCAKIFINQINDYLQSIEMGKICTISGRYYAMDRDCRWSRTETFYNILTEDHTNTIKDPLKLIDEIYSRGISDEFIIPTRIEQGKIDDKDSILFFNFRPDRMRQIVQAFTKKGFKGFPCKPLMNLQIVTFTNYDQTLDIPAAFEPLQKTNFLGEIISQNNLKQLRIAETEKYAHVTYFFNGGVEETFAGEDRELILS
;
A
#
# COMPACT_ATOMS: atom_id res chain seq x y z
N ALA A 1 13.76 -23.65 6.57
CA ALA A 1 12.73 -22.80 7.16
C ALA A 1 11.94 -22.13 6.05
N SER A 2 10.65 -21.88 6.27
CA SER A 2 9.71 -21.25 5.32
C SER A 2 8.67 -20.43 6.08
N GLY A 3 7.82 -19.70 5.37
CA GLY A 3 6.75 -18.91 5.97
C GLY A 3 7.28 -17.91 7.01
N THR A 4 6.62 -17.81 8.16
CA THR A 4 6.96 -16.85 9.22
C THR A 4 8.38 -16.98 9.76
N HIS A 5 8.98 -18.18 9.70
CA HIS A 5 10.36 -18.41 10.11
C HIS A 5 11.42 -17.71 9.22
N VAL A 6 11.02 -17.22 8.06
CA VAL A 6 11.88 -16.44 7.14
C VAL A 6 11.29 -15.07 6.81
N GLY A 7 10.32 -14.59 7.59
CA GLY A 7 9.71 -13.28 7.44
C GLY A 7 8.63 -13.18 6.36
N LEU A 8 8.14 -14.32 5.88
CA LEU A 8 7.01 -14.41 4.95
C LEU A 8 5.72 -14.80 5.69
N PRO A 9 4.53 -14.54 5.12
CA PRO A 9 3.28 -15.11 5.60
C PRO A 9 3.31 -16.65 5.65
N GLU A 10 2.47 -17.27 6.48
CA GLU A 10 2.51 -18.71 6.80
C GLU A 10 2.41 -19.61 5.56
N ASP A 11 1.58 -19.24 4.59
CA ASP A 11 1.32 -20.03 3.37
C ASP A 11 2.10 -19.53 2.14
N GLN A 12 3.02 -18.60 2.30
CA GLN A 12 3.76 -18.04 1.17
C GLN A 12 5.04 -18.83 0.90
N VAL A 13 5.20 -19.23 -0.37
CA VAL A 13 6.42 -19.88 -0.86
C VAL A 13 7.59 -18.90 -0.78
N GLY A 14 8.77 -19.39 -0.36
CA GLY A 14 10.00 -18.61 -0.35
C GLY A 14 10.41 -18.17 -1.75
N ASN A 15 11.15 -17.05 -1.81
CA ASN A 15 11.71 -16.54 -3.04
C ASN A 15 13.18 -16.10 -2.85
N SER A 16 13.88 -15.90 -3.96
CA SER A 16 15.31 -15.58 -3.95
C SER A 16 15.63 -14.24 -3.27
N GLU A 17 14.76 -13.25 -3.36
CA GLU A 17 14.94 -11.95 -2.69
C GLU A 17 14.99 -12.15 -1.18
N VAL A 18 13.93 -12.74 -0.60
CA VAL A 18 13.83 -12.96 0.83
C VAL A 18 14.96 -13.86 1.34
N GLY A 19 15.29 -14.93 0.61
CA GLY A 19 16.36 -15.87 0.97
C GLY A 19 17.72 -15.17 1.06
N HIS A 20 18.12 -14.45 0.01
CA HIS A 20 19.42 -13.77 -0.02
C HIS A 20 19.49 -12.58 0.94
N THR A 21 18.39 -11.84 1.11
CA THR A 21 18.32 -10.77 2.10
C THR A 21 18.45 -11.31 3.53
N THR A 22 17.82 -12.45 3.83
CA THR A 22 17.92 -13.12 5.14
C THR A 22 19.34 -13.64 5.40
N ILE A 23 19.98 -14.29 4.41
CA ILE A 23 21.36 -14.79 4.52
C ILE A 23 22.32 -13.61 4.72
N GLY A 24 22.23 -12.57 3.88
CA GLY A 24 23.07 -11.39 3.96
C GLY A 24 22.90 -10.60 5.25
N GLY A 25 21.68 -10.55 5.78
CA GLY A 25 21.35 -9.86 7.04
C GLY A 25 21.66 -10.68 8.30
N GLY A 26 21.90 -12.00 8.17
CA GLY A 26 22.10 -12.90 9.32
C GLY A 26 20.93 -12.96 10.29
N ARG A 27 19.76 -12.46 9.88
CA ARG A 27 18.53 -12.40 10.67
C ARG A 27 17.29 -12.43 9.77
N VAL A 28 16.16 -12.84 10.35
CA VAL A 28 14.86 -12.79 9.66
C VAL A 28 14.44 -11.34 9.53
N LEU A 29 14.20 -10.90 8.29
CA LEU A 29 13.64 -9.60 7.98
C LEU A 29 12.19 -9.79 7.57
N GLN A 30 11.28 -9.35 8.42
CA GLN A 30 9.85 -9.43 8.13
C GLN A 30 9.48 -8.53 6.96
N GLN A 31 8.77 -9.08 5.98
CA GLN A 31 8.13 -8.31 4.91
C GLN A 31 7.02 -7.42 5.49
N ASP A 32 6.69 -6.32 4.83
CA ASP A 32 5.70 -5.37 5.33
C ASP A 32 4.35 -6.02 5.64
N LEU A 33 3.87 -6.96 4.81
CA LEU A 33 2.65 -7.72 5.10
C LEU A 33 2.73 -8.44 6.44
N ALA A 34 3.80 -9.20 6.68
CA ALA A 34 3.97 -9.97 7.91
C ALA A 34 4.16 -9.04 9.13
N ARG A 35 4.93 -7.96 8.98
CA ARG A 35 5.17 -6.96 10.03
C ARG A 35 3.90 -6.25 10.47
N ILE A 36 3.10 -5.77 9.51
CA ILE A 36 1.84 -5.08 9.80
C ILE A 36 0.84 -6.05 10.42
N SER A 37 0.70 -7.26 9.85
CA SER A 37 -0.20 -8.29 10.40
C SER A 37 0.21 -8.71 11.82
N SER A 38 1.50 -8.85 12.10
CA SER A 38 2.01 -9.13 13.46
C SER A 38 1.67 -7.99 14.42
N SER A 39 1.82 -6.72 13.98
CA SER A 39 1.47 -5.57 14.81
C SER A 39 -0.03 -5.47 15.13
N ILE A 40 -0.89 -5.97 14.24
CA ILE A 40 -2.32 -6.09 14.51
C ILE A 40 -2.58 -7.17 15.56
N ASN A 41 -1.93 -8.34 15.42
CA ASN A 41 -2.10 -9.47 16.33
C ASN A 41 -1.60 -9.17 17.75
N ASP A 42 -0.47 -8.47 17.89
CA ASP A 42 0.11 -8.08 19.18
C ASP A 42 -0.44 -6.74 19.71
N THR A 43 -1.39 -6.17 19.01
CA THR A 43 -2.05 -4.88 19.33
C THR A 43 -1.17 -3.64 19.24
N SER A 44 0.10 -3.72 18.86
CA SER A 44 0.99 -2.56 18.69
C SER A 44 0.56 -1.63 17.56
N PHE A 45 -0.17 -2.16 16.57
CA PHE A 45 -0.83 -1.38 15.52
C PHE A 45 -1.70 -0.25 16.11
N PHE A 46 -2.49 -0.55 17.13
CA PHE A 46 -3.39 0.41 17.79
C PHE A 46 -2.66 1.45 18.64
N ARG A 47 -1.35 1.26 18.88
CA ARG A 47 -0.47 2.22 19.56
C ARG A 47 0.44 2.98 18.61
N ASN A 48 0.33 2.75 17.29
CA ASN A 48 1.13 3.44 16.30
C ASN A 48 0.86 4.95 16.34
N GLN A 49 1.91 5.74 16.61
CA GLN A 49 1.80 7.18 16.85
C GLN A 49 1.25 7.93 15.64
N ILE A 50 1.66 7.58 14.41
CA ILE A 50 1.23 8.25 13.18
C ILE A 50 -0.26 7.99 12.93
N LEU A 51 -0.72 6.74 13.11
CA LEU A 51 -2.13 6.40 12.97
C LEU A 51 -2.98 7.09 14.05
N ASN A 52 -2.52 7.13 15.29
CA ASN A 52 -3.21 7.81 16.37
C ASN A 52 -3.26 9.35 16.16
N ASN A 53 -2.22 9.95 15.59
CA ASN A 53 -2.20 11.38 15.28
C ASN A 53 -3.26 11.78 14.26
N ILE A 54 -3.39 11.04 13.14
CA ILE A 54 -4.43 11.33 12.13
C ILE A 54 -5.84 11.08 12.69
N CYS A 55 -6.04 10.03 13.50
CA CYS A 55 -7.32 9.78 14.17
C CYS A 55 -7.68 10.93 15.13
N SER A 56 -6.73 11.37 15.96
CA SER A 56 -6.91 12.48 16.90
C SER A 56 -7.25 13.78 16.19
N TYR A 57 -6.55 14.08 15.08
CA TYR A 57 -6.84 15.26 14.26
C TYR A 57 -8.27 15.20 13.70
N THR A 58 -8.65 14.08 13.08
CA THR A 58 -9.97 13.88 12.47
C THR A 58 -11.09 14.02 13.51
N ALA A 59 -10.95 13.35 14.64
CA ALA A 59 -11.94 13.40 15.73
C ALA A 59 -12.09 14.82 16.31
N LYS A 60 -10.95 15.50 16.57
CA LYS A 60 -10.93 16.87 17.12
C LYS A 60 -11.58 17.88 16.18
N ASN A 61 -11.30 17.78 14.88
CA ASN A 61 -11.78 18.76 13.88
C ASN A 61 -13.13 18.37 13.28
N LYS A 62 -13.65 17.17 13.58
CA LYS A 62 -14.92 16.63 13.03
C LYS A 62 -14.92 16.66 11.50
N THR A 63 -13.80 16.31 10.88
CA THR A 63 -13.66 16.20 9.42
C THR A 63 -13.86 14.75 8.98
N LYS A 64 -13.97 14.52 7.68
CA LYS A 64 -14.01 13.19 7.10
C LYS A 64 -12.63 12.54 7.12
N ILE A 65 -12.60 11.22 7.19
CA ILE A 65 -11.41 10.45 6.86
C ILE A 65 -11.67 9.55 5.66
N HIS A 66 -10.74 9.60 4.71
CA HIS A 66 -10.77 8.84 3.47
C HIS A 66 -9.75 7.70 3.54
N LEU A 67 -10.22 6.46 3.41
CA LEU A 67 -9.38 5.27 3.35
C LEU A 67 -9.23 4.83 1.90
N ILE A 68 -8.01 4.84 1.38
CA ILE A 68 -7.74 4.54 -0.04
C ILE A 68 -6.75 3.39 -0.14
N GLY A 69 -7.11 2.32 -0.85
CA GLY A 69 -6.19 1.20 -1.08
C GLY A 69 -6.82 -0.01 -1.74
N LEU A 70 -5.96 -0.97 -2.09
CA LEU A 70 -6.34 -2.20 -2.75
C LEU A 70 -7.08 -3.12 -1.78
N CYS A 71 -8.30 -3.54 -2.13
CA CYS A 71 -9.18 -4.35 -1.30
C CYS A 71 -9.15 -5.81 -1.79
N SER A 72 -8.19 -6.58 -1.31
CA SER A 72 -8.07 -8.01 -1.59
C SER A 72 -7.28 -8.72 -0.49
N ASN A 73 -7.17 -10.03 -0.58
CA ASN A 73 -6.30 -10.87 0.27
C ASN A 73 -5.02 -11.30 -0.46
N GLY A 74 -4.71 -10.71 -1.62
CA GLY A 74 -3.53 -11.08 -2.42
C GLY A 74 -2.19 -10.85 -1.73
N GLY A 75 -2.13 -9.92 -0.78
CA GLY A 75 -0.97 -9.71 0.09
C GLY A 75 0.29 -9.15 -0.60
N VAL A 76 0.17 -8.66 -1.84
CA VAL A 76 1.29 -8.08 -2.60
C VAL A 76 1.41 -6.58 -2.38
N HIS A 77 0.31 -5.86 -2.36
CA HIS A 77 0.27 -4.40 -2.21
C HIS A 77 -0.42 -3.95 -0.93
N SER A 78 -1.41 -4.71 -0.49
CA SER A 78 -2.24 -4.46 0.69
C SER A 78 -2.85 -5.77 1.18
N HIS A 79 -3.59 -5.70 2.27
CA HIS A 79 -4.42 -6.82 2.74
C HIS A 79 -5.71 -6.30 3.37
N ILE A 80 -6.84 -6.97 3.08
CA ILE A 80 -8.17 -6.57 3.59
C ILE A 80 -8.24 -6.50 5.13
N ASN A 81 -7.51 -7.38 5.83
CA ASN A 81 -7.47 -7.37 7.29
C ASN A 81 -6.82 -6.10 7.85
N HIS A 82 -5.93 -5.45 7.08
CA HIS A 82 -5.35 -4.16 7.47
C HIS A 82 -6.40 -3.05 7.43
N LEU A 83 -7.28 -3.05 6.41
CA LEU A 83 -8.42 -2.12 6.33
C LEU A 83 -9.37 -2.33 7.52
N ILE A 84 -9.69 -3.58 7.86
CA ILE A 84 -10.51 -3.90 9.03
C ILE A 84 -9.86 -3.40 10.34
N ALA A 85 -8.55 -3.55 10.49
CA ALA A 85 -7.83 -3.03 11.66
C ALA A 85 -7.87 -1.49 11.74
N ILE A 86 -7.77 -0.79 10.60
CA ILE A 86 -7.94 0.67 10.55
C ILE A 86 -9.36 1.06 11.00
N LEU A 87 -10.38 0.38 10.51
CA LEU A 87 -11.77 0.64 10.89
C LEU A 87 -11.99 0.44 12.41
N ASN A 88 -11.38 -0.59 13.02
CA ASN A 88 -11.39 -0.78 14.46
C ASN A 88 -10.71 0.38 15.21
N LEU A 89 -9.59 0.85 14.70
CA LEU A 89 -8.89 2.01 15.28
C LEU A 89 -9.78 3.26 15.21
N LEU A 90 -10.37 3.56 14.05
CA LEU A 90 -11.25 4.71 13.87
C LEU A 90 -12.48 4.65 14.79
N LYS A 91 -13.06 3.45 14.98
CA LYS A 91 -14.16 3.22 15.90
C LYS A 91 -13.78 3.57 17.33
N SER A 92 -12.57 3.24 17.76
CA SER A 92 -12.08 3.58 19.11
C SER A 92 -11.96 5.08 19.36
N TYR A 93 -11.82 5.88 18.29
CA TYR A 93 -11.83 7.35 18.32
C TYR A 93 -13.22 7.97 18.09
N LEU A 94 -14.26 7.15 17.96
CA LEU A 94 -15.65 7.58 17.70
C LEU A 94 -15.78 8.40 16.39
N ILE A 95 -14.95 8.12 15.40
CA ILE A 95 -15.01 8.76 14.08
C ILE A 95 -16.06 8.03 13.25
N THR A 96 -17.15 8.70 12.91
CA THR A 96 -18.28 8.09 12.17
C THR A 96 -18.27 8.43 10.67
N ASP A 97 -17.72 9.58 10.27
CA ASP A 97 -17.68 10.00 8.86
C ASP A 97 -16.45 9.43 8.16
N VAL A 98 -16.51 8.14 7.85
CA VAL A 98 -15.46 7.37 7.20
C VAL A 98 -15.84 7.06 5.76
N CYS A 99 -15.09 7.59 4.81
CA CYS A 99 -15.26 7.40 3.37
C CYS A 99 -14.24 6.36 2.86
N ILE A 100 -14.71 5.25 2.31
CA ILE A 100 -13.83 4.19 1.82
C ILE A 100 -13.82 4.19 0.30
N HIS A 101 -12.62 4.25 -0.27
CA HIS A 101 -12.35 4.24 -1.70
C HIS A 101 -11.64 2.93 -2.03
N LEU A 102 -12.42 1.92 -2.42
CA LEU A 102 -11.90 0.58 -2.69
C LEU A 102 -11.26 0.49 -4.07
N ILE A 103 -10.06 -0.03 -4.12
CA ILE A 103 -9.41 -0.42 -5.37
C ILE A 103 -9.54 -1.94 -5.50
N THR A 104 -10.08 -2.41 -6.64
CA THR A 104 -10.23 -3.83 -6.93
C THR A 104 -9.00 -4.39 -7.61
N ASP A 105 -8.72 -5.69 -7.38
CA ASP A 105 -7.46 -6.33 -7.74
C ASP A 105 -7.51 -7.03 -9.12
N GLY A 106 -7.87 -8.29 -9.18
CA GLY A 106 -7.96 -9.08 -10.41
C GLY A 106 -6.62 -9.45 -11.04
N ARG A 107 -5.48 -9.18 -10.37
CA ARG A 107 -4.13 -9.48 -10.84
C ARG A 107 -3.32 -10.30 -9.83
N ASP A 108 -3.33 -9.90 -8.56
CA ASP A 108 -2.72 -10.65 -7.47
C ASP A 108 -3.73 -11.64 -6.84
N THR A 109 -4.98 -11.55 -7.29
CA THR A 109 -6.10 -12.45 -7.01
C THR A 109 -6.78 -12.86 -8.32
N LYS A 110 -7.80 -13.74 -8.23
CA LYS A 110 -8.58 -14.15 -9.40
C LYS A 110 -9.26 -12.94 -10.07
N PRO A 111 -9.42 -12.95 -11.40
CA PRO A 111 -9.93 -11.78 -12.14
C PRO A 111 -11.31 -11.27 -11.74
N ASN A 112 -12.18 -12.14 -11.19
CA ASN A 112 -13.58 -11.83 -10.84
C ASN A 112 -13.88 -12.29 -9.41
N CYS A 113 -13.21 -11.69 -8.42
CA CYS A 113 -13.41 -12.03 -7.01
C CYS A 113 -13.65 -10.79 -6.11
N ALA A 114 -13.67 -9.58 -6.68
CA ALA A 114 -13.87 -8.34 -5.90
C ALA A 114 -15.17 -8.37 -5.10
N LYS A 115 -16.23 -9.00 -5.60
CA LYS A 115 -17.52 -9.12 -4.91
C LYS A 115 -17.38 -9.73 -3.51
N ILE A 116 -16.48 -10.70 -3.34
CA ILE A 116 -16.23 -11.37 -2.04
C ILE A 116 -15.70 -10.34 -1.02
N PHE A 117 -14.71 -9.57 -1.41
CA PHE A 117 -14.06 -8.60 -0.53
C PHE A 117 -14.93 -7.38 -0.26
N ILE A 118 -15.65 -6.90 -1.28
CA ILE A 118 -16.59 -5.79 -1.15
C ILE A 118 -17.73 -6.18 -0.19
N ASN A 119 -18.28 -7.39 -0.32
CA ASN A 119 -19.30 -7.89 0.59
C ASN A 119 -18.76 -7.98 2.03
N GLN A 120 -17.56 -8.53 2.21
CA GLN A 120 -16.93 -8.62 3.53
C GLN A 120 -16.79 -7.25 4.20
N ILE A 121 -16.36 -6.22 3.45
CA ILE A 121 -16.26 -4.85 3.99
C ILE A 121 -17.65 -4.27 4.26
N ASN A 122 -18.61 -4.45 3.36
CA ASN A 122 -19.96 -3.95 3.53
C ASN A 122 -20.62 -4.53 4.79
N ASP A 123 -20.56 -5.86 4.97
CA ASP A 123 -21.08 -6.55 6.17
C ASP A 123 -20.37 -6.05 7.43
N TYR A 124 -19.05 -5.83 7.35
CA TYR A 124 -18.29 -5.31 8.48
C TYR A 124 -18.74 -3.89 8.86
N LEU A 125 -18.88 -2.98 7.89
CA LEU A 125 -19.35 -1.61 8.11
C LEU A 125 -20.74 -1.58 8.73
N GLN A 126 -21.65 -2.46 8.27
CA GLN A 126 -22.97 -2.61 8.88
C GLN A 126 -22.89 -3.10 10.34
N SER A 127 -21.99 -4.06 10.62
CA SER A 127 -21.83 -4.61 11.99
C SER A 127 -21.28 -3.59 12.98
N ILE A 128 -20.50 -2.63 12.52
CA ILE A 128 -19.91 -1.57 13.36
C ILE A 128 -20.69 -0.26 13.31
N GLU A 129 -21.71 -0.18 12.47
CA GLU A 129 -22.56 1.00 12.22
C GLU A 129 -21.76 2.26 11.90
N MET A 130 -20.69 2.11 11.09
CA MET A 130 -19.75 3.20 10.82
C MET A 130 -19.17 3.12 9.41
N GLY A 131 -19.11 4.28 8.73
CA GLY A 131 -18.46 4.43 7.42
C GLY A 131 -19.30 3.93 6.25
N LYS A 132 -18.82 4.19 5.06
CA LYS A 132 -19.48 3.83 3.78
C LYS A 132 -18.48 3.66 2.66
N ILE A 133 -18.81 2.82 1.68
CA ILE A 133 -18.05 2.68 0.45
C ILE A 133 -18.44 3.81 -0.48
N CYS A 134 -17.53 4.76 -0.73
CA CYS A 134 -17.79 5.93 -1.55
C CYS A 134 -17.44 5.73 -3.02
N THR A 135 -16.37 4.99 -3.31
CA THR A 135 -15.97 4.68 -4.70
C THR A 135 -15.42 3.27 -4.84
N ILE A 136 -15.57 2.72 -6.02
CA ILE A 136 -14.88 1.49 -6.46
C ILE A 136 -14.14 1.80 -7.76
N SER A 137 -12.90 1.32 -7.88
CA SER A 137 -12.05 1.50 -9.06
C SER A 137 -11.16 0.30 -9.26
N GLY A 138 -10.99 -0.17 -10.48
CA GLY A 138 -9.97 -1.14 -10.83
C GLY A 138 -8.56 -0.59 -10.66
N ARG A 139 -7.63 -1.45 -10.30
CA ARG A 139 -6.22 -1.09 -10.12
C ARG A 139 -5.55 -0.56 -11.38
N TYR A 140 -6.09 -0.86 -12.56
CA TYR A 140 -5.63 -0.33 -13.83
C TYR A 140 -5.62 1.20 -13.87
N TYR A 141 -6.61 1.83 -13.24
CA TYR A 141 -6.72 3.29 -13.11
C TYR A 141 -6.03 3.82 -11.86
N ALA A 142 -6.32 3.23 -10.71
CA ALA A 142 -5.91 3.73 -9.40
C ALA A 142 -4.44 3.46 -9.07
N MET A 143 -3.83 2.47 -9.72
CA MET A 143 -2.50 1.98 -9.37
C MET A 143 -1.57 1.92 -10.59
N ASP A 144 -1.67 2.89 -11.51
CA ASP A 144 -0.70 3.06 -12.59
C ASP A 144 0.66 3.49 -12.01
N ARG A 145 1.76 2.99 -12.61
CA ARG A 145 3.14 3.34 -12.22
C ARG A 145 4.02 3.80 -13.39
N ASP A 146 3.44 3.83 -14.58
CA ASP A 146 4.16 4.07 -15.83
C ASP A 146 3.88 5.46 -16.39
N CYS A 147 3.45 6.41 -15.53
CA CYS A 147 3.10 7.79 -15.89
C CYS A 147 2.03 7.90 -16.98
N ARG A 148 1.10 6.93 -17.03
CA ARG A 148 -0.11 7.04 -17.87
C ARG A 148 -1.14 7.90 -17.15
N TRP A 149 -0.85 9.20 -17.12
CA TRP A 149 -1.52 10.17 -16.26
C TRP A 149 -3.04 10.20 -16.42
N SER A 150 -3.56 9.94 -17.62
CA SER A 150 -5.03 9.88 -17.84
C SER A 150 -5.74 8.84 -16.98
N ARG A 151 -5.08 7.74 -16.64
CA ARG A 151 -5.65 6.72 -15.73
C ARG A 151 -5.72 7.25 -14.30
N THR A 152 -4.60 7.81 -13.83
CA THR A 152 -4.51 8.40 -12.48
C THR A 152 -5.47 9.58 -12.34
N GLU A 153 -5.59 10.41 -13.36
CA GLU A 153 -6.53 11.54 -13.42
C GLU A 153 -8.00 11.08 -13.28
N THR A 154 -8.38 10.02 -14.02
CA THR A 154 -9.73 9.46 -13.90
C THR A 154 -10.03 9.00 -12.47
N PHE A 155 -9.07 8.38 -11.80
CA PHE A 155 -9.22 7.99 -10.40
C PHE A 155 -9.18 9.19 -9.45
N TYR A 156 -8.31 10.16 -9.67
CA TYR A 156 -8.25 11.39 -8.88
C TYR A 156 -9.57 12.17 -8.94
N ASN A 157 -10.16 12.33 -10.13
CA ASN A 157 -11.39 13.06 -10.33
C ASN A 157 -12.57 12.42 -9.59
N ILE A 158 -12.69 11.08 -9.62
CA ILE A 158 -13.75 10.42 -8.85
C ILE A 158 -13.61 10.63 -7.34
N LEU A 159 -12.41 10.88 -6.83
CA LEU A 159 -12.15 11.16 -5.41
C LEU A 159 -12.49 12.61 -5.03
N THR A 160 -12.33 13.58 -5.95
CA THR A 160 -12.31 15.01 -5.62
C THR A 160 -13.48 15.81 -6.21
N GLU A 161 -14.19 15.27 -7.20
CA GLU A 161 -15.30 15.96 -7.85
C GLU A 161 -16.65 15.53 -7.32
N ASP A 162 -17.64 16.40 -7.52
CA ASP A 162 -19.04 16.08 -7.24
C ASP A 162 -19.62 15.19 -8.34
N HIS A 163 -20.22 14.09 -7.94
CA HIS A 163 -20.94 13.19 -8.83
C HIS A 163 -22.39 13.06 -8.36
N THR A 164 -23.32 13.47 -9.19
CA THR A 164 -24.75 13.41 -8.89
C THR A 164 -25.32 12.00 -8.97
N ASN A 165 -24.74 11.18 -9.84
CA ASN A 165 -25.18 9.79 -10.02
C ASN A 165 -24.41 8.86 -9.06
N THR A 166 -25.13 8.31 -8.10
CA THR A 166 -24.62 7.30 -7.17
C THR A 166 -25.33 5.97 -7.41
N ILE A 167 -24.60 4.88 -7.36
CA ILE A 167 -25.14 3.53 -7.63
C ILE A 167 -25.64 2.85 -6.34
N LYS A 168 -25.47 3.41 -5.19
CA LYS A 168 -25.90 2.96 -3.85
C LYS A 168 -25.64 1.47 -3.48
N ASP A 169 -25.64 0.54 -4.45
CA ASP A 169 -25.42 -0.88 -4.22
C ASP A 169 -24.13 -1.34 -4.94
N PRO A 170 -23.02 -1.48 -4.21
CA PRO A 170 -21.74 -1.86 -4.80
C PRO A 170 -21.76 -3.27 -5.39
N LEU A 171 -22.57 -4.19 -4.85
CA LEU A 171 -22.62 -5.58 -5.34
C LEU A 171 -23.35 -5.69 -6.68
N LYS A 172 -24.42 -4.91 -6.88
CA LYS A 172 -25.10 -4.80 -8.18
C LYS A 172 -24.20 -4.22 -9.24
N LEU A 173 -23.42 -3.19 -8.91
CA LEU A 173 -22.43 -2.65 -9.85
C LEU A 173 -21.46 -3.73 -10.31
N ILE A 174 -20.93 -4.55 -9.40
CA ILE A 174 -19.99 -5.61 -9.74
C ILE A 174 -20.65 -6.67 -10.64
N ASP A 175 -21.90 -7.07 -10.36
CA ASP A 175 -22.64 -8.02 -11.20
C ASP A 175 -22.84 -7.49 -12.63
N GLU A 176 -23.20 -6.21 -12.76
CA GLU A 176 -23.33 -5.56 -14.07
C GLU A 176 -22.00 -5.51 -14.84
N ILE A 177 -20.89 -5.21 -14.15
CA ILE A 177 -19.55 -5.16 -14.74
C ILE A 177 -19.13 -6.54 -15.22
N TYR A 178 -19.31 -7.58 -14.40
CA TYR A 178 -18.99 -8.96 -14.78
C TYR A 178 -19.85 -9.47 -15.93
N SER A 179 -21.14 -9.07 -16.00
CA SER A 179 -22.01 -9.44 -17.14
C SER A 179 -21.52 -8.88 -18.48
N ARG A 180 -20.74 -7.81 -18.46
CA ARG A 180 -20.08 -7.19 -19.63
C ARG A 180 -18.71 -7.80 -19.95
N GLY A 181 -18.26 -8.82 -19.20
CA GLY A 181 -16.96 -9.46 -19.38
C GLY A 181 -15.76 -8.63 -18.86
N ILE A 182 -16.01 -7.62 -18.04
CA ILE A 182 -14.95 -6.76 -17.48
C ILE A 182 -14.51 -7.36 -16.14
N SER A 183 -13.20 -7.59 -15.97
CA SER A 183 -12.62 -8.09 -14.72
C SER A 183 -12.34 -6.98 -13.71
N ASP A 184 -12.04 -7.38 -12.48
CA ASP A 184 -11.75 -6.50 -11.35
C ASP A 184 -10.68 -5.45 -11.67
N GLU A 185 -9.63 -5.85 -12.40
CA GLU A 185 -8.50 -4.96 -12.75
C GLU A 185 -8.96 -3.71 -13.52
N PHE A 186 -9.98 -3.85 -14.38
CA PHE A 186 -10.39 -2.83 -15.34
C PHE A 186 -11.69 -2.10 -14.98
N ILE A 187 -12.18 -2.21 -13.77
CA ILE A 187 -13.37 -1.48 -13.31
C ILE A 187 -13.11 0.02 -13.41
N ILE A 188 -13.93 0.70 -14.19
CA ILE A 188 -13.84 2.16 -14.34
C ILE A 188 -14.17 2.81 -12.98
N PRO A 189 -13.39 3.83 -12.54
CA PRO A 189 -13.67 4.55 -11.30
C PRO A 189 -15.12 5.01 -11.22
N THR A 190 -15.85 4.52 -10.22
CA THR A 190 -17.31 4.71 -10.11
C THR A 190 -17.68 5.18 -8.70
N ARG A 191 -18.56 6.19 -8.61
CA ARG A 191 -19.13 6.69 -7.36
C ARG A 191 -20.26 5.77 -6.89
N ILE A 192 -20.14 5.27 -5.66
CA ILE A 192 -21.15 4.45 -4.99
C ILE A 192 -22.01 5.32 -4.09
N GLU A 193 -21.38 6.03 -3.15
CA GLU A 193 -22.04 6.98 -2.26
C GLU A 193 -21.31 8.32 -2.23
N GLN A 194 -21.99 9.35 -1.74
CA GLN A 194 -21.39 10.67 -1.55
C GLN A 194 -20.27 10.61 -0.54
N GLY A 195 -19.17 11.29 -0.81
CA GLY A 195 -17.97 11.28 0.03
C GLY A 195 -16.73 11.66 -0.79
N LYS A 196 -16.77 12.85 -1.43
CA LYS A 196 -15.59 13.42 -2.06
C LYS A 196 -14.62 13.95 -1.00
N ILE A 197 -13.38 14.08 -1.39
CA ILE A 197 -12.33 14.70 -0.57
C ILE A 197 -12.49 16.22 -0.66
N ASP A 198 -12.59 16.86 0.49
CA ASP A 198 -12.70 18.30 0.66
C ASP A 198 -11.55 18.86 1.51
N ASP A 199 -11.48 20.18 1.62
CA ASP A 199 -10.49 20.85 2.46
C ASP A 199 -10.53 20.35 3.91
N LYS A 200 -9.36 20.23 4.54
CA LYS A 200 -9.14 19.78 5.92
C LYS A 200 -9.48 18.32 6.19
N ASP A 201 -9.91 17.56 5.19
CA ASP A 201 -10.13 16.12 5.36
C ASP A 201 -8.83 15.36 5.62
N SER A 202 -8.98 14.17 6.18
CA SER A 202 -7.88 13.26 6.40
C SER A 202 -7.87 12.17 5.32
N ILE A 203 -6.68 11.78 4.85
CA ILE A 203 -6.50 10.70 3.88
C ILE A 203 -5.51 9.69 4.43
N LEU A 204 -5.90 8.43 4.50
CA LEU A 204 -5.02 7.32 4.84
C LEU A 204 -4.93 6.34 3.67
N PHE A 205 -3.74 6.28 3.06
CA PHE A 205 -3.41 5.27 2.05
C PHE A 205 -2.88 4.01 2.74
N PHE A 206 -3.61 2.89 2.60
CA PHE A 206 -3.29 1.67 3.34
C PHE A 206 -2.55 0.57 2.55
N ASN A 207 -2.10 0.86 1.33
CA ASN A 207 -1.17 -0.03 0.65
C ASN A 207 0.20 0.05 1.35
N PHE A 208 0.84 -1.10 1.57
CA PHE A 208 2.20 -1.14 2.10
C PHE A 208 3.28 -1.17 1.01
N ARG A 209 2.96 -1.58 -0.22
CA ARG A 209 3.89 -1.53 -1.35
C ARG A 209 3.77 -0.19 -2.09
N PRO A 210 4.88 0.59 -2.19
CA PRO A 210 4.83 1.99 -2.60
C PRO A 210 4.70 2.23 -4.11
N ASP A 211 5.27 1.36 -4.95
CA ASP A 211 5.54 1.60 -6.38
C ASP A 211 4.31 2.07 -7.18
N ARG A 212 3.12 1.55 -6.86
CA ARG A 212 1.87 1.87 -7.56
C ARG A 212 1.00 2.93 -6.89
N MET A 213 1.41 3.43 -5.72
CA MET A 213 0.68 4.50 -5.02
C MET A 213 1.31 5.89 -5.20
N ARG A 214 2.56 5.93 -5.69
CA ARG A 214 3.31 7.19 -5.85
C ARG A 214 2.56 8.22 -6.67
N GLN A 215 2.00 7.84 -7.82
CA GLN A 215 1.37 8.78 -8.74
C GLN A 215 0.14 9.45 -8.13
N ILE A 216 -0.75 8.68 -7.52
CA ILE A 216 -1.95 9.26 -6.88
C ILE A 216 -1.58 10.10 -5.66
N VAL A 217 -0.61 9.68 -4.85
CA VAL A 217 -0.16 10.47 -3.70
C VAL A 217 0.52 11.77 -4.15
N GLN A 218 1.34 11.74 -5.21
CA GLN A 218 1.94 12.96 -5.77
C GLN A 218 0.88 13.96 -6.25
N ALA A 219 -0.24 13.50 -6.80
CA ALA A 219 -1.34 14.37 -7.23
C ALA A 219 -1.96 15.16 -6.07
N PHE A 220 -1.95 14.62 -4.85
CA PHE A 220 -2.45 15.31 -3.65
C PHE A 220 -1.39 16.17 -2.94
N THR A 221 -0.10 15.90 -3.12
CA THR A 221 0.94 16.40 -2.21
C THR A 221 2.07 17.17 -2.88
N LYS A 222 2.38 16.84 -4.14
CA LYS A 222 3.55 17.41 -4.81
C LYS A 222 3.30 18.83 -5.30
N LYS A 223 3.99 19.80 -4.72
CA LYS A 223 3.99 21.18 -5.23
C LYS A 223 4.47 21.20 -6.68
N GLY A 224 3.66 21.83 -7.57
CA GLY A 224 3.99 21.89 -8.99
C GLY A 224 3.86 20.57 -9.74
N PHE A 225 3.00 19.66 -9.27
CA PHE A 225 2.62 18.45 -10.00
C PHE A 225 2.16 18.80 -11.43
N LYS A 226 2.65 18.05 -12.42
CA LYS A 226 2.44 18.33 -13.85
C LYS A 226 1.74 17.21 -14.61
N GLY A 227 1.32 16.14 -13.94
CA GLY A 227 0.70 14.99 -14.58
C GLY A 227 -0.66 15.31 -15.21
N PHE A 228 -1.48 16.07 -14.48
CA PHE A 228 -2.80 16.57 -14.88
C PHE A 228 -3.22 17.73 -13.97
N PRO A 229 -4.26 18.50 -14.33
CA PRO A 229 -4.79 19.54 -13.47
C PRO A 229 -5.39 18.96 -12.18
N CYS A 230 -4.91 19.40 -11.03
CA CYS A 230 -5.43 19.00 -9.74
C CYS A 230 -6.24 20.12 -9.09
N LYS A 231 -7.35 19.76 -8.44
CA LYS A 231 -8.11 20.68 -7.60
C LYS A 231 -7.23 21.12 -6.42
N PRO A 232 -7.10 22.43 -6.15
CA PRO A 232 -6.41 22.89 -4.96
C PRO A 232 -7.22 22.49 -3.71
N LEU A 233 -6.68 21.57 -2.92
CA LEU A 233 -7.24 21.14 -1.64
C LEU A 233 -6.33 21.63 -0.51
N MET A 234 -6.94 22.32 0.46
CA MET A 234 -6.21 23.02 1.52
C MET A 234 -6.20 22.19 2.82
N ASN A 235 -5.03 22.17 3.48
CA ASN A 235 -4.90 21.61 4.85
C ASN A 235 -5.28 20.13 4.99
N LEU A 236 -5.12 19.32 3.94
CA LEU A 236 -5.30 17.88 4.04
C LEU A 236 -4.32 17.28 5.04
N GLN A 237 -4.79 16.31 5.82
CA GLN A 237 -3.93 15.45 6.62
C GLN A 237 -3.73 14.14 5.89
N ILE A 238 -2.53 13.89 5.41
CA ILE A 238 -2.24 12.70 4.59
C ILE A 238 -1.25 11.81 5.34
N VAL A 239 -1.58 10.54 5.44
CA VAL A 239 -0.74 9.48 6.00
C VAL A 239 -0.69 8.32 5.01
N THR A 240 0.47 7.72 4.88
CA THR A 240 0.68 6.48 4.11
C THR A 240 1.09 5.34 5.02
N PHE A 241 0.80 4.10 4.64
CA PHE A 241 1.24 2.96 5.45
C PHE A 241 2.76 2.83 5.47
N THR A 242 3.40 2.97 4.32
CA THR A 242 4.86 2.97 4.20
C THR A 242 5.32 4.24 3.48
N ASN A 243 6.58 4.54 3.47
CA ASN A 243 7.10 5.67 2.72
C ASN A 243 7.00 5.38 1.21
N TYR A 244 6.13 6.09 0.50
CA TYR A 244 5.94 5.90 -0.95
C TYR A 244 6.92 6.68 -1.81
N ASP A 245 7.39 7.82 -1.32
CA ASP A 245 8.32 8.69 -2.03
C ASP A 245 9.11 9.53 -1.01
N GLN A 246 10.42 9.31 -0.94
CA GLN A 246 11.31 10.01 -0.02
C GLN A 246 11.41 11.53 -0.29
N THR A 247 10.98 11.97 -1.46
CA THR A 247 10.95 13.40 -1.82
C THR A 247 9.71 14.13 -1.31
N LEU A 248 8.72 13.38 -0.76
CA LEU A 248 7.50 13.92 -0.20
C LEU A 248 7.56 13.86 1.33
N ASP A 249 7.28 15.01 1.96
CA ASP A 249 7.19 15.10 3.42
C ASP A 249 5.80 14.62 3.91
N ILE A 250 5.61 13.30 3.88
CA ILE A 250 4.36 12.64 4.28
C ILE A 250 4.66 11.64 5.38
N PRO A 251 3.98 11.71 6.53
CA PRO A 251 4.14 10.73 7.59
C PRO A 251 3.77 9.32 7.13
N ALA A 252 4.64 8.35 7.40
CA ALA A 252 4.41 6.93 7.16
C ALA A 252 4.15 6.19 8.48
N ALA A 253 3.11 5.38 8.52
CA ALA A 253 2.75 4.61 9.72
C ALA A 253 3.80 3.54 10.04
N PHE A 254 4.40 2.95 9.02
CA PHE A 254 5.42 1.91 9.13
C PHE A 254 6.66 2.36 8.37
N GLU A 255 7.61 2.95 9.09
CA GLU A 255 8.89 3.33 8.52
C GLU A 255 9.63 2.13 7.90
N PRO A 256 10.42 2.34 6.84
CA PRO A 256 11.26 1.31 6.29
C PRO A 256 12.14 0.69 7.38
N LEU A 257 12.20 -0.64 7.43
CA LEU A 257 13.15 -1.30 8.31
C LEU A 257 14.57 -0.86 7.92
N GLN A 258 15.32 -0.37 8.90
CA GLN A 258 16.74 -0.07 8.67
C GLN A 258 17.46 -1.38 8.34
N LYS A 259 17.85 -1.52 7.11
CA LYS A 259 18.60 -2.67 6.60
C LYS A 259 20.10 -2.41 6.77
N THR A 260 20.56 -2.34 8.00
CA THR A 260 21.97 -2.16 8.38
C THR A 260 22.58 -3.46 8.91
N ASN A 261 23.90 -3.50 9.05
CA ASN A 261 24.65 -4.63 9.54
C ASN A 261 24.47 -5.91 8.68
N PHE A 262 24.44 -5.73 7.37
CA PHE A 262 24.55 -6.83 6.43
C PHE A 262 25.99 -7.35 6.38
N LEU A 263 26.18 -8.62 6.02
CA LEU A 263 27.51 -9.26 5.98
C LEU A 263 28.50 -8.43 5.15
N GLY A 264 28.08 -7.91 3.99
CA GLY A 264 28.93 -7.06 3.16
C GLY A 264 29.40 -5.80 3.85
N GLU A 265 28.52 -5.14 4.59
CA GLU A 265 28.83 -3.96 5.39
C GLU A 265 29.79 -4.28 6.55
N ILE A 266 29.53 -5.38 7.28
CA ILE A 266 30.37 -5.80 8.41
C ILE A 266 31.78 -6.18 7.93
N ILE A 267 31.91 -6.89 6.81
CA ILE A 267 33.20 -7.22 6.20
C ILE A 267 33.97 -5.93 5.88
N SER A 268 33.30 -4.97 5.24
CA SER A 268 33.86 -3.66 4.90
C SER A 268 34.33 -2.89 6.15
N GLN A 269 33.49 -2.80 7.20
CA GLN A 269 33.82 -2.13 8.47
C GLN A 269 35.04 -2.74 9.17
N ASN A 270 35.32 -4.02 8.92
CA ASN A 270 36.51 -4.71 9.45
C ASN A 270 37.71 -4.67 8.49
N ASN A 271 37.65 -3.85 7.43
CA ASN A 271 38.71 -3.70 6.42
C ASN A 271 39.09 -5.02 5.72
N LEU A 272 38.14 -5.95 5.63
CA LEU A 272 38.30 -7.21 4.92
C LEU A 272 37.81 -7.08 3.49
N LYS A 273 38.30 -7.97 2.62
CA LYS A 273 37.89 -8.04 1.21
C LYS A 273 36.84 -9.11 0.98
N GLN A 274 35.98 -8.89 0.00
CA GLN A 274 34.95 -9.86 -0.40
C GLN A 274 34.75 -9.80 -1.91
N LEU A 275 34.42 -10.94 -2.52
CA LEU A 275 34.08 -11.08 -3.93
C LEU A 275 32.65 -11.60 -4.06
N ARG A 276 31.85 -10.95 -4.89
CA ARG A 276 30.53 -11.39 -5.33
C ARG A 276 30.64 -11.86 -6.77
N ILE A 277 30.32 -13.10 -7.04
CA ILE A 277 30.38 -13.68 -8.39
C ILE A 277 29.09 -14.45 -8.68
N ALA A 278 28.46 -14.18 -9.82
CA ALA A 278 27.27 -14.90 -10.27
C ALA A 278 27.03 -14.71 -11.79
N GLU A 279 26.24 -15.63 -12.34
CA GLU A 279 25.69 -15.46 -13.69
C GLU A 279 24.61 -14.38 -13.72
N THR A 280 24.23 -13.93 -14.94
CA THR A 280 23.38 -12.75 -15.18
C THR A 280 22.10 -12.72 -14.35
N GLU A 281 21.33 -13.84 -14.31
CA GLU A 281 20.07 -13.89 -13.59
C GLU A 281 20.21 -13.90 -12.06
N LYS A 282 21.36 -14.34 -11.56
CA LYS A 282 21.65 -14.47 -10.12
C LYS A 282 22.48 -13.31 -9.56
N TYR A 283 22.95 -12.41 -10.42
CA TYR A 283 23.81 -11.30 -10.01
C TYR A 283 23.15 -10.41 -8.94
N ALA A 284 21.91 -9.97 -9.18
CA ALA A 284 21.16 -9.16 -8.21
C ALA A 284 20.93 -9.89 -6.88
N HIS A 285 20.86 -11.23 -6.89
CA HIS A 285 20.65 -12.01 -5.67
C HIS A 285 21.85 -11.95 -4.73
N VAL A 286 23.06 -12.10 -5.26
CA VAL A 286 24.30 -12.09 -4.46
C VAL A 286 24.87 -10.68 -4.23
N THR A 287 24.34 -9.65 -4.88
CA THR A 287 24.73 -8.25 -4.71
C THR A 287 23.63 -7.45 -4.01
N TYR A 288 22.66 -6.91 -4.74
CA TYR A 288 21.61 -6.04 -4.25
C TYR A 288 20.82 -6.62 -3.08
N PHE A 289 20.23 -7.82 -3.25
CA PHE A 289 19.43 -8.44 -2.18
C PHE A 289 20.27 -8.89 -1.01
N PHE A 290 21.46 -9.45 -1.25
CA PHE A 290 22.37 -9.86 -0.20
C PHE A 290 22.91 -8.67 0.61
N ASN A 291 23.03 -7.50 0.01
CA ASN A 291 23.40 -6.24 0.66
C ASN A 291 22.18 -5.45 1.20
N GLY A 292 21.03 -6.10 1.33
CA GLY A 292 19.84 -5.48 1.93
C GLY A 292 19.16 -4.41 1.09
N GLY A 293 19.39 -4.40 -0.23
CA GLY A 293 18.84 -3.42 -1.16
C GLY A 293 19.77 -2.22 -1.38
N VAL A 294 21.04 -2.33 -1.04
CA VAL A 294 22.08 -1.35 -1.37
C VAL A 294 22.71 -1.72 -2.71
N GLU A 295 22.62 -0.81 -3.69
CA GLU A 295 23.18 -1.02 -5.03
C GLU A 295 24.68 -0.78 -5.07
N GLU A 296 25.15 0.22 -4.33
CA GLU A 296 26.57 0.58 -4.25
C GLU A 296 27.39 -0.55 -3.61
N THR A 297 28.63 -0.69 -4.04
CA THR A 297 29.60 -1.61 -3.44
C THR A 297 30.08 -1.08 -2.11
N PHE A 298 30.21 -1.95 -1.12
CA PHE A 298 30.92 -1.61 0.10
C PHE A 298 32.43 -1.55 -0.14
N ALA A 299 33.18 -0.81 0.67
CA ALA A 299 34.63 -0.76 0.56
C ALA A 299 35.23 -2.17 0.69
N GLY A 300 36.08 -2.56 -0.27
CA GLY A 300 36.64 -3.92 -0.33
C GLY A 300 35.72 -4.98 -0.93
N GLU A 301 34.57 -4.60 -1.50
CA GLU A 301 33.68 -5.48 -2.26
C GLU A 301 33.97 -5.39 -3.74
N ASP A 302 34.43 -6.50 -4.31
CA ASP A 302 34.56 -6.68 -5.76
C ASP A 302 33.38 -7.48 -6.31
N ARG A 303 32.96 -7.18 -7.53
CA ARG A 303 31.83 -7.85 -8.21
C ARG A 303 32.22 -8.36 -9.57
N GLU A 304 31.92 -9.62 -9.85
CA GLU A 304 32.18 -10.27 -11.14
C GLU A 304 30.88 -10.84 -11.70
N LEU A 305 30.50 -10.39 -12.90
CA LEU A 305 29.36 -10.87 -13.64
C LEU A 305 29.81 -11.85 -14.72
N ILE A 306 29.36 -13.09 -14.62
CA ILE A 306 29.56 -14.09 -15.68
C ILE A 306 28.36 -14.05 -16.61
N LEU A 307 28.57 -13.66 -17.83
CA LEU A 307 27.51 -13.61 -18.85
C LEU A 307 27.08 -15.04 -19.22
N SER A 308 25.80 -15.33 -19.09
CA SER A 308 25.16 -16.61 -19.43
C SER A 308 24.40 -16.52 -20.76
#